data_4b917dfe44badbe0b61d8f766c323b36
#
_entry.id   4b917dfe44badbe0b61d8f766c323b36
#
_cell.length_a   1.000
_cell.length_b   1.000
_cell.length_c   1.000
_cell.angle_alpha   90.00
_cell.angle_beta   90.00
_cell.angle_gamma   90.00
#
_symmetry.space_group_name_H-M   'P 1'
#
loop_
_entity.id
_entity.type
_entity.pdbx_description
1 polymer ?
#
loop_
_entity_poly.entity_id
_entity_poly.type
_entity_poly.pdbx_seq_one_letter_code
_entity_poly.pdbx_strand_id
1 'polypeptide(L)'
;MAPGRRGHARRGVPARAARPRPSLDDRRRWYRYHHLFADVLQAHLLDEQPDRIRDLHRRASSWYEQHGERSEAVHHALAGEDFDRAADLIEPAIPELRRNRQEATLRNWLEALPDELFGVRPVLTVGLVSSLMVRGDLDGVEER
;
A
#
# COMPACT_ATOMS: atom_id res chain seq x y z
N MET A 1 -21.82 18.72 -80.98
CA MET A 1 -20.48 19.07 -80.50
C MET A 1 -20.65 19.74 -79.18
N ALA A 2 -20.47 19.03 -78.05
CA ALA A 2 -20.35 19.56 -76.76
C ALA A 2 -19.81 18.47 -75.79
N PRO A 3 -18.76 18.68 -75.01
CA PRO A 3 -18.12 17.62 -74.24
C PRO A 3 -18.76 17.46 -72.85
N GLY A 4 -18.78 16.21 -72.41
CA GLY A 4 -19.30 15.76 -71.14
C GLY A 4 -18.54 16.28 -69.99
N ARG A 5 -19.29 16.51 -68.87
CA ARG A 5 -18.73 16.72 -67.55
C ARG A 5 -18.78 15.40 -66.77
N ARG A 6 -17.60 14.89 -66.43
CA ARG A 6 -17.41 13.74 -65.57
C ARG A 6 -17.67 14.18 -64.13
N GLY A 7 -18.69 13.60 -63.50
CA GLY A 7 -18.96 13.73 -62.12
C GLY A 7 -17.92 13.00 -61.27
N HIS A 8 -17.20 13.72 -60.42
CA HIS A 8 -16.32 13.12 -59.42
C HIS A 8 -17.20 12.61 -58.25
N ALA A 9 -17.29 11.28 -58.15
CA ALA A 9 -17.85 10.64 -56.99
C ALA A 9 -16.95 10.90 -55.78
N ARG A 10 -17.39 11.73 -54.85
CA ARG A 10 -16.77 11.89 -53.54
C ARG A 10 -17.00 10.58 -52.76
N ARG A 11 -15.93 9.82 -52.56
CA ARG A 11 -15.93 8.71 -51.60
C ARG A 11 -16.20 9.24 -50.23
N GLY A 12 -17.37 8.92 -49.65
CA GLY A 12 -17.72 9.20 -48.30
C GLY A 12 -16.76 8.47 -47.36
N VAL A 13 -16.10 9.23 -46.52
CA VAL A 13 -15.32 8.70 -45.40
C VAL A 13 -16.28 8.00 -44.45
N PRO A 14 -16.09 6.73 -44.07
CA PRO A 14 -17.01 6.07 -43.13
C PRO A 14 -16.94 6.80 -41.79
N ALA A 15 -18.10 7.19 -41.31
CA ALA A 15 -18.25 7.80 -39.97
C ALA A 15 -17.63 6.84 -38.94
N ARG A 16 -16.61 7.34 -38.26
CA ARG A 16 -15.95 6.65 -37.17
C ARG A 16 -17.05 6.39 -36.09
N ALA A 17 -17.40 5.11 -35.94
CA ALA A 17 -18.35 4.67 -34.96
C ALA A 17 -17.95 5.23 -33.58
N ALA A 18 -18.80 6.08 -33.01
CA ALA A 18 -18.61 6.62 -31.70
C ALA A 18 -18.57 5.44 -30.70
N ARG A 19 -17.43 5.23 -30.04
CA ARG A 19 -17.34 4.26 -28.94
C ARG A 19 -18.37 4.65 -27.89
N PRO A 20 -19.24 3.72 -27.46
CA PRO A 20 -20.20 4.02 -26.40
C PRO A 20 -19.42 4.47 -25.16
N ARG A 21 -19.75 5.64 -24.64
CA ARG A 21 -19.22 6.10 -23.36
C ARG A 21 -19.78 5.19 -22.28
N PRO A 22 -18.96 4.51 -21.47
CA PRO A 22 -19.46 3.69 -20.38
C PRO A 22 -20.28 4.56 -19.44
N SER A 23 -21.49 4.13 -19.12
CA SER A 23 -22.36 4.83 -18.20
C SER A 23 -21.76 4.85 -16.79
N LEU A 24 -22.10 5.83 -15.95
CA LEU A 24 -21.61 5.94 -14.57
C LEU A 24 -21.91 4.68 -13.74
N ASP A 25 -22.95 3.95 -14.08
CA ASP A 25 -23.36 2.68 -13.48
C ASP A 25 -22.43 1.52 -13.84
N ASP A 26 -21.94 1.47 -15.07
CA ASP A 26 -20.98 0.45 -15.52
C ASP A 26 -19.62 0.62 -14.82
N ARG A 27 -19.20 1.84 -14.52
CA ARG A 27 -17.98 2.10 -13.75
C ARG A 27 -18.09 1.62 -12.32
N ARG A 28 -19.23 1.80 -11.64
CA ARG A 28 -19.44 1.31 -10.27
C ARG A 28 -19.50 -0.21 -10.21
N ARG A 29 -20.15 -0.87 -11.15
CA ARG A 29 -20.14 -2.34 -11.28
C ARG A 29 -18.72 -2.85 -11.56
N TRP A 30 -17.99 -2.19 -12.43
CA TRP A 30 -16.62 -2.55 -12.79
C TRP A 30 -15.68 -2.41 -11.59
N TYR A 31 -15.80 -1.32 -10.80
CA TYR A 31 -15.05 -1.12 -9.55
C TYR A 31 -15.36 -2.19 -8.52
N ARG A 32 -16.61 -2.54 -8.32
CA ARG A 32 -17.02 -3.59 -7.37
C ARG A 32 -16.54 -4.97 -7.80
N TYR A 33 -16.59 -5.27 -9.09
CA TYR A 33 -16.07 -6.53 -9.65
C TYR A 33 -14.54 -6.61 -9.53
N HIS A 34 -13.85 -5.50 -9.72
CA HIS A 34 -12.39 -5.42 -9.60
C HIS A 34 -11.92 -5.66 -8.16
N HIS A 35 -12.62 -5.12 -7.16
CA HIS A 35 -12.31 -5.36 -5.76
C HIS A 35 -12.52 -6.82 -5.36
N LEU A 36 -13.69 -7.39 -5.65
CA LEU A 36 -13.98 -8.80 -5.38
C LEU A 36 -13.01 -9.75 -6.08
N PHE A 37 -12.63 -9.44 -7.31
CA PHE A 37 -11.67 -10.25 -8.06
C PHE A 37 -10.24 -10.09 -7.52
N ALA A 38 -9.85 -8.89 -7.11
CA ALA A 38 -8.58 -8.63 -6.46
C ALA A 38 -8.50 -9.36 -5.10
N ASP A 39 -9.55 -9.32 -4.30
CA ASP A 39 -9.63 -10.00 -3.01
C ASP A 39 -9.53 -11.53 -3.16
N VAL A 40 -10.24 -12.11 -4.15
CA VAL A 40 -10.18 -13.55 -4.45
C VAL A 40 -8.80 -13.96 -4.99
N LEU A 41 -8.21 -13.16 -5.89
CA LEU A 41 -6.86 -13.42 -6.39
C LEU A 41 -5.81 -13.28 -5.28
N GLN A 42 -5.97 -12.30 -4.39
CA GLN A 42 -5.08 -12.09 -3.27
C GLN A 42 -5.17 -13.24 -2.27
N ALA A 43 -6.38 -13.71 -1.94
CA ALA A 43 -6.58 -14.88 -1.10
C ALA A 43 -5.97 -16.15 -1.73
N HIS A 44 -6.15 -16.34 -3.03
CA HIS A 44 -5.61 -17.49 -3.76
C HIS A 44 -4.07 -17.47 -3.86
N LEU A 45 -3.50 -16.29 -4.06
CA LEU A 45 -2.05 -16.10 -4.06
C LEU A 45 -1.43 -16.31 -2.67
N LEU A 46 -2.14 -15.90 -1.60
CA LEU A 46 -1.74 -16.15 -0.21
C LEU A 46 -1.68 -17.63 0.10
N ASP A 47 -2.62 -18.42 -0.42
CA ASP A 47 -2.70 -19.86 -0.20
C ASP A 47 -1.66 -20.64 -1.02
N GLU A 48 -1.43 -20.23 -2.28
CA GLU A 48 -0.57 -20.99 -3.19
C GLU A 48 0.90 -20.55 -3.20
N GLN A 49 1.19 -19.25 -2.94
CA GLN A 49 2.54 -18.69 -3.06
C GLN A 49 2.84 -17.62 -1.98
N PRO A 50 2.85 -17.97 -0.70
CA PRO A 50 3.09 -17.01 0.38
C PRO A 50 4.45 -16.31 0.27
N ASP A 51 5.49 -17.02 -0.17
CA ASP A 51 6.84 -16.45 -0.32
C ASP A 51 6.91 -15.38 -1.39
N ARG A 52 6.13 -15.53 -2.46
CA ARG A 52 6.05 -14.52 -3.53
C ARG A 52 5.39 -13.25 -3.06
N ILE A 53 4.40 -13.35 -2.19
CA ILE A 53 3.72 -12.20 -1.60
C ILE A 53 4.66 -11.44 -0.67
N ARG A 54 5.41 -12.17 0.19
CA ARG A 54 6.45 -11.56 1.03
C ARG A 54 7.49 -10.82 0.20
N ASP A 55 7.95 -11.40 -0.90
CA ASP A 55 8.90 -10.75 -1.81
C ASP A 55 8.33 -9.48 -2.45
N LEU A 56 7.07 -9.52 -2.89
CA LEU A 56 6.38 -8.34 -3.42
C LEU A 56 6.27 -7.22 -2.38
N HIS A 57 5.94 -7.55 -1.14
CA HIS A 57 5.90 -6.57 -0.06
C HIS A 57 7.28 -5.98 0.26
N ARG A 58 8.35 -6.78 0.28
CA ARG A 58 9.72 -6.28 0.45
C ARG A 58 10.13 -5.30 -0.64
N ARG A 59 9.81 -5.64 -1.89
CA ARG A 59 10.07 -4.75 -3.04
C ARG A 59 9.26 -3.46 -2.95
N ALA A 60 7.98 -3.55 -2.58
CA ALA A 60 7.12 -2.39 -2.37
C ALA A 60 7.66 -1.50 -1.24
N SER A 61 8.04 -2.08 -0.10
CA SER A 61 8.67 -1.34 1.01
C SER A 61 9.88 -0.54 0.55
N SER A 62 10.76 -1.17 -0.24
CA SER A 62 11.97 -0.50 -0.77
C SER A 62 11.63 0.64 -1.73
N TRP A 63 10.62 0.45 -2.57
CA TRP A 63 10.18 1.46 -3.50
C TRP A 63 9.58 2.68 -2.78
N TYR A 64 8.71 2.45 -1.79
CA TYR A 64 8.08 3.52 -1.01
C TYR A 64 9.10 4.31 -0.19
N GLU A 65 10.10 3.64 0.41
CA GLU A 65 11.19 4.31 1.11
C GLU A 65 11.96 5.27 0.19
N GLN A 66 12.31 4.82 -1.02
CA GLN A 66 13.01 5.63 -2.02
C GLN A 66 12.21 6.85 -2.49
N HIS A 67 10.88 6.78 -2.39
CA HIS A 67 9.98 7.88 -2.75
C HIS A 67 9.57 8.76 -1.56
N GLY A 68 10.13 8.52 -0.38
CA GLY A 68 9.87 9.31 0.81
C GLY A 68 8.57 8.97 1.55
N GLU A 69 7.86 7.94 1.11
CA GLU A 69 6.60 7.47 1.68
C GLU A 69 6.85 6.46 2.81
N ARG A 70 7.39 6.96 3.93
CA ARG A 70 7.84 6.11 5.04
C ARG A 70 6.73 5.24 5.63
N SER A 71 5.52 5.78 5.79
CA SER A 71 4.40 5.04 6.37
C SER A 71 4.04 3.82 5.53
N GLU A 72 3.99 3.97 4.21
CA GLU A 72 3.73 2.87 3.28
C GLU A 72 4.91 1.88 3.27
N ALA A 73 6.14 2.37 3.37
CA ALA A 73 7.32 1.52 3.45
C ALA A 73 7.28 0.62 4.69
N VAL A 74 6.93 1.16 5.87
CA VAL A 74 6.74 0.40 7.12
C VAL A 74 5.59 -0.59 6.98
N HIS A 75 4.43 -0.14 6.46
CA HIS A 75 3.28 -1.01 6.25
C HIS A 75 3.63 -2.24 5.41
N HIS A 76 4.33 -2.03 4.30
CA HIS A 76 4.75 -3.13 3.43
C HIS A 76 5.85 -4.01 4.05
N ALA A 77 6.76 -3.47 4.86
CA ALA A 77 7.74 -4.26 5.58
C ALA A 77 7.07 -5.20 6.59
N LEU A 78 6.11 -4.69 7.37
CA LEU A 78 5.33 -5.49 8.32
C LEU A 78 4.48 -6.56 7.61
N ALA A 79 3.78 -6.20 6.53
CA ALA A 79 2.97 -7.12 5.75
C ALA A 79 3.80 -8.22 5.05
N GLY A 80 5.06 -7.93 4.74
CA GLY A 80 6.02 -8.88 4.21
C GLY A 80 6.77 -9.69 5.26
N GLU A 81 6.41 -9.53 6.55
CA GLU A 81 7.10 -10.14 7.70
C GLU A 81 8.62 -9.86 7.72
N ASP A 82 9.02 -8.72 7.14
CA ASP A 82 10.40 -8.24 7.15
C ASP A 82 10.58 -7.30 8.35
N PHE A 83 10.56 -7.90 9.55
CA PHE A 83 10.53 -7.16 10.81
C PHE A 83 11.82 -6.38 11.09
N ASP A 84 12.97 -6.88 10.66
CA ASP A 84 14.23 -6.15 10.76
C ASP A 84 14.19 -4.87 9.95
N ARG A 85 13.71 -4.95 8.73
CA ARG A 85 13.52 -3.79 7.87
C ARG A 85 12.47 -2.82 8.44
N ALA A 86 11.35 -3.34 8.94
CA ALA A 86 10.34 -2.51 9.60
C ALA A 86 10.96 -1.73 10.77
N ALA A 87 11.74 -2.40 11.60
CA ALA A 87 12.46 -1.79 12.71
C ALA A 87 13.43 -0.68 12.25
N ASP A 88 14.22 -0.94 11.19
CA ASP A 88 15.14 0.04 10.59
C ASP A 88 14.43 1.30 10.07
N LEU A 89 13.18 1.18 9.61
CA LEU A 89 12.37 2.30 9.16
C LEU A 89 11.67 3.03 10.31
N ILE A 90 11.27 2.31 11.36
CA ILE A 90 10.54 2.86 12.52
C ILE A 90 11.48 3.65 13.43
N GLU A 91 12.66 3.12 13.77
CA GLU A 91 13.58 3.77 14.72
C GLU A 91 13.86 5.24 14.38
N PRO A 92 14.27 5.61 13.17
CA PRO A 92 14.51 7.02 12.82
C PRO A 92 13.22 7.85 12.73
N ALA A 93 12.05 7.22 12.63
CA ALA A 93 10.76 7.92 12.58
C ALA A 93 10.22 8.31 13.96
N ILE A 94 10.66 7.65 15.04
CA ILE A 94 10.16 7.88 16.40
C ILE A 94 10.19 9.37 16.81
N PRO A 95 11.30 10.13 16.64
CA PRO A 95 11.33 11.53 17.06
C PRO A 95 10.34 12.41 16.29
N GLU A 96 10.14 12.12 15.01
CA GLU A 96 9.22 12.85 14.13
C GLU A 96 7.76 12.56 14.50
N LEU A 97 7.39 11.29 14.66
CA LEU A 97 6.05 10.87 15.05
C LEU A 97 5.64 11.48 16.38
N ARG A 98 6.54 11.56 17.36
CA ARG A 98 6.30 12.21 18.64
C ARG A 98 6.09 13.71 18.52
N ARG A 99 6.92 14.41 17.77
CA ARG A 99 6.75 15.86 17.52
C ARG A 99 5.41 16.16 16.87
N ASN A 100 4.96 15.28 15.99
CA ASN A 100 3.71 15.42 15.26
C ASN A 100 2.49 14.84 16.01
N ARG A 101 2.66 14.39 17.27
CA ARG A 101 1.62 13.78 18.11
C ARG A 101 0.96 12.57 17.47
N GLN A 102 1.75 11.77 16.73
CA GLN A 102 1.30 10.54 16.06
C GLN A 102 1.60 9.28 16.90
N GLU A 103 1.38 9.35 18.21
CA GLU A 103 1.65 8.25 19.16
C GLU A 103 0.85 7.00 18.84
N ALA A 104 -0.38 7.13 18.31
CA ALA A 104 -1.19 5.99 17.93
C ALA A 104 -0.55 5.22 16.75
N THR A 105 -0.02 5.94 15.76
CA THR A 105 0.69 5.33 14.61
C THR A 105 1.96 4.63 15.09
N LEU A 106 2.74 5.31 15.93
CA LEU A 106 3.98 4.73 16.48
C LEU A 106 3.68 3.44 17.25
N ARG A 107 2.68 3.47 18.14
CA ARG A 107 2.30 2.29 18.91
C ARG A 107 1.86 1.15 18.02
N ASN A 108 0.97 1.38 17.05
CA ASN A 108 0.50 0.34 16.14
C ASN A 108 1.66 -0.32 15.38
N TRP A 109 2.68 0.45 15.01
CA TRP A 109 3.87 -0.10 14.37
C TRP A 109 4.72 -0.92 15.34
N LEU A 110 4.91 -0.44 16.58
CA LEU A 110 5.69 -1.15 17.59
C LEU A 110 4.99 -2.44 18.04
N GLU A 111 3.67 -2.41 18.24
CA GLU A 111 2.87 -3.59 18.60
C GLU A 111 2.83 -4.67 17.49
N ALA A 112 3.09 -4.28 16.24
CA ALA A 112 3.17 -5.22 15.12
C ALA A 112 4.53 -5.93 15.00
N LEU A 113 5.54 -5.49 15.75
CA LEU A 113 6.86 -6.12 15.78
C LEU A 113 6.90 -7.29 16.77
N PRO A 114 7.66 -8.36 16.47
CA PRO A 114 7.84 -9.46 17.40
C PRO A 114 8.66 -9.04 18.63
N ASP A 115 8.33 -9.59 19.79
CA ASP A 115 8.92 -9.23 21.09
C ASP A 115 10.44 -9.43 21.13
N GLU A 116 10.96 -10.40 20.39
CA GLU A 116 12.39 -10.70 20.32
C GLU A 116 13.24 -9.51 19.83
N LEU A 117 12.65 -8.65 19.00
CA LEU A 117 13.37 -7.46 18.49
C LEU A 117 13.63 -6.42 19.59
N PHE A 118 12.76 -6.32 20.56
CA PHE A 118 12.92 -5.33 21.64
C PHE A 118 14.13 -5.66 22.53
N GLY A 119 14.46 -6.95 22.68
CA GLY A 119 15.65 -7.38 23.42
C GLY A 119 16.99 -6.98 22.78
N VAL A 120 17.02 -6.78 21.46
CA VAL A 120 18.24 -6.47 20.71
C VAL A 120 18.26 -5.03 20.16
N ARG A 121 17.14 -4.31 20.22
CA ARG A 121 16.97 -2.94 19.71
C ARG A 121 16.46 -1.99 20.79
N PRO A 122 17.35 -1.41 21.60
CA PRO A 122 16.94 -0.59 22.76
C PRO A 122 16.14 0.68 22.38
N VAL A 123 16.33 1.21 21.18
CA VAL A 123 15.60 2.39 20.68
C VAL A 123 14.11 2.07 20.55
N LEU A 124 13.76 0.88 20.04
CA LEU A 124 12.38 0.42 19.94
C LEU A 124 11.77 0.22 21.33
N THR A 125 12.53 -0.38 22.24
CA THR A 125 12.10 -0.60 23.64
C THR A 125 11.76 0.73 24.32
N VAL A 126 12.63 1.73 24.24
CA VAL A 126 12.37 3.07 24.76
C VAL A 126 11.15 3.70 24.07
N GLY A 127 11.01 3.48 22.76
CA GLY A 127 9.86 3.91 21.98
C GLY A 127 8.55 3.35 22.53
N LEU A 128 8.51 2.04 22.74
CA LEU A 128 7.34 1.33 23.26
C LEU A 128 6.99 1.76 24.70
N VAL A 129 7.95 1.69 25.61
CA VAL A 129 7.75 2.09 27.02
C VAL A 129 7.22 3.52 27.13
N SER A 130 7.81 4.45 26.38
CA SER A 130 7.35 5.83 26.37
C SER A 130 5.93 6.00 25.83
N SER A 131 5.53 5.20 24.83
CA SER A 131 4.18 5.25 24.27
C SER A 131 3.13 4.69 25.23
N LEU A 132 3.50 3.69 26.04
CA LEU A 132 2.67 3.13 27.12
C LEU A 132 2.52 4.10 28.28
N MET A 133 3.60 4.78 28.68
CA MET A 133 3.56 5.80 29.75
C MET A 133 2.64 6.98 29.45
N VAL A 134 2.60 7.44 28.20
CA VAL A 134 1.70 8.53 27.79
C VAL A 134 0.23 8.15 27.98
N ARG A 135 -0.10 6.88 27.92
CA ARG A 135 -1.45 6.38 28.11
C ARG A 135 -1.80 6.09 29.59
N GLY A 136 -0.82 5.96 30.46
CA GLY A 136 -1.01 5.49 31.85
C GLY A 136 -1.19 3.97 31.96
N ASP A 137 -0.91 3.22 30.89
CA ASP A 137 -0.99 1.75 30.84
C ASP A 137 0.39 1.17 31.19
N LEU A 138 0.68 1.06 32.49
CA LEU A 138 1.96 0.53 32.98
C LEU A 138 1.94 -1.00 33.19
N ASP A 139 0.78 -1.62 33.09
CA ASP A 139 0.59 -3.06 33.41
C ASP A 139 1.26 -4.01 32.39
N GLY A 140 1.68 -3.53 31.24
CA GLY A 140 2.36 -4.31 30.21
C GLY A 140 3.88 -4.15 30.13
N VAL A 141 4.48 -3.32 31.02
CA VAL A 141 5.93 -2.99 30.94
C VAL A 141 6.80 -4.05 31.61
N GLU A 142 6.26 -4.79 32.57
CA GLU A 142 7.02 -5.79 33.34
C GLU A 142 7.17 -7.15 32.64
N GLU A 143 6.39 -7.42 31.57
CA GLU A 143 6.38 -8.71 30.86
C GLU A 143 7.17 -8.73 29.54
N ARG A 144 7.82 -7.63 29.15
CA ARG A 144 8.55 -7.55 27.87
C ARG A 144 10.02 -7.23 27.98
#